data_eac87f11ac2dcd80046408f70d277b94
#
_entry.id   eac87f11ac2dcd80046408f70d277b94
#
_cell.length_a   1.000
_cell.length_b   1.000
_cell.length_c   1.000
_cell.angle_alpha   90.00
_cell.angle_beta   90.00
_cell.angle_gamma   90.00
#
_symmetry.space_group_name_H-M   'P 1'
#
loop_
_entity.id
_entity.type
_entity.pdbx_description
1 polymer ?
#
loop_
_entity_poly.entity_id
_entity_poly.type
_entity_poly.pdbx_seq_one_letter_code
_entity_poly.pdbx_strand_id
1 'polypeptide(L)'
;MKALALILPLAAALAQQPTQRKVELLWPGGAPGATGAEDADKPNLTVYPAPERSAIRTAVIVCPGGGYGFLAKDHEGDQIARWLNSLGIQAFVLQYRIAPRYHHPAPLLDAQRAIRFVRAHAADYRISPSRIGIWGFSAGGHLASTAGTHFDAGNAGAADPIDRESSRPDFMILAYPVISFTTPYTHTGSMHNLLGDNPDPALVSILSNELQVTAQTPPTFLFHTNEDNGVPPENSVLFYLALRKAGVPAEMHIYERGPHGVGLASTDAVLASWAGRLKDWLEIRGLLQ
;
A
#
# COMPACT_ATOMS: atom_id res chain seq x y z
N MET A 1 11.55 -71.94 0.84
CA MET A 1 10.84 -70.70 0.43
C MET A 1 11.21 -69.62 1.45
N LYS A 2 12.09 -68.66 1.09
CA LYS A 2 12.48 -67.55 1.96
C LYS A 2 11.71 -66.30 1.51
N ALA A 3 10.85 -65.76 2.37
CA ALA A 3 10.14 -64.53 2.13
C ALA A 3 11.06 -63.34 2.31
N LEU A 4 11.19 -62.51 1.27
CA LEU A 4 11.96 -61.27 1.25
C LEU A 4 11.00 -60.14 1.67
N ALA A 5 11.18 -59.61 2.87
CA ALA A 5 10.43 -58.46 3.34
C ALA A 5 11.01 -57.20 2.72
N LEU A 6 10.22 -56.50 1.90
CA LEU A 6 10.53 -55.19 1.31
C LEU A 6 10.24 -54.09 2.34
N ILE A 7 11.27 -53.47 2.91
CA ILE A 7 11.13 -52.30 3.77
C ILE A 7 11.14 -51.06 2.87
N LEU A 8 10.00 -50.41 2.70
CA LEU A 8 9.90 -49.11 2.06
C LEU A 8 10.31 -48.01 3.08
N PRO A 9 11.20 -47.09 2.73
CA PRO A 9 11.51 -45.96 3.62
C PRO A 9 10.34 -44.99 3.61
N LEU A 10 9.80 -44.73 4.79
CA LEU A 10 8.83 -43.66 5.03
C LEU A 10 9.56 -42.30 4.94
N ALA A 11 9.44 -41.61 3.80
CA ALA A 11 9.94 -40.25 3.67
C ALA A 11 9.04 -39.33 4.52
N ALA A 12 9.53 -38.93 5.69
CA ALA A 12 8.92 -37.88 6.51
C ALA A 12 9.00 -36.57 5.75
N ALA A 13 7.86 -36.09 5.25
CA ALA A 13 7.74 -34.74 4.76
C ALA A 13 7.92 -33.78 5.96
N LEU A 14 9.08 -33.18 6.05
CA LEU A 14 9.33 -32.05 6.95
C LEU A 14 8.40 -30.92 6.54
N ALA A 15 7.30 -30.75 7.26
CA ALA A 15 6.47 -29.56 7.18
C ALA A 15 7.37 -28.36 7.54
N GLN A 16 7.74 -27.56 6.53
CA GLN A 16 8.43 -26.31 6.76
C GLN A 16 7.53 -25.45 7.63
N GLN A 17 7.95 -25.17 8.86
CA GLN A 17 7.32 -24.19 9.69
C GLN A 17 7.33 -22.85 8.93
N PRO A 18 6.24 -22.06 8.95
CA PRO A 18 6.23 -20.76 8.33
C PRO A 18 7.36 -19.93 8.97
N THR A 19 8.38 -19.62 8.18
CA THR A 19 9.46 -18.74 8.62
C THR A 19 8.83 -17.41 9.04
N GLN A 20 9.02 -17.06 10.31
CA GLN A 20 8.51 -15.80 10.86
C GLN A 20 9.11 -14.65 10.01
N ARG A 21 8.22 -13.84 9.38
CA ARG A 21 8.67 -12.76 8.51
C ARG A 21 9.35 -11.67 9.34
N LYS A 22 10.37 -11.06 8.76
CA LYS A 22 11.04 -9.92 9.39
C LYS A 22 10.05 -8.76 9.52
N VAL A 23 10.02 -8.13 10.69
CA VAL A 23 9.25 -6.92 10.96
C VAL A 23 10.23 -5.79 11.28
N GLU A 24 10.10 -4.67 10.57
CA GLU A 24 10.92 -3.48 10.77
C GLU A 24 10.09 -2.40 11.45
N LEU A 25 10.49 -1.98 12.64
CA LEU A 25 9.88 -0.85 13.31
C LEU A 25 10.29 0.46 12.61
N LEU A 26 9.31 1.30 12.29
CA LEU A 26 9.58 2.60 11.64
C LEU A 26 10.30 3.58 12.57
N TRP A 27 10.03 3.49 13.87
CA TRP A 27 10.71 4.24 14.91
C TRP A 27 11.02 3.33 16.11
N PRO A 28 12.23 2.75 16.18
CA PRO A 28 12.62 1.90 17.30
C PRO A 28 12.55 2.61 18.67
N GLY A 29 12.74 3.93 18.69
CA GLY A 29 12.67 4.77 19.90
C GLY A 29 11.27 5.32 20.23
N GLY A 30 10.23 4.90 19.47
CA GLY A 30 8.85 5.39 19.61
C GLY A 30 8.44 6.34 18.49
N ALA A 31 7.21 6.14 17.96
CA ALA A 31 6.68 6.94 16.86
C ALA A 31 6.26 8.34 17.35
N PRO A 32 6.40 9.39 16.53
CA PRO A 32 5.94 10.73 16.88
C PRO A 32 4.45 10.72 17.28
N GLY A 33 4.11 11.31 18.43
CA GLY A 33 2.74 11.34 18.95
C GLY A 33 2.22 9.99 19.44
N ALA A 34 3.06 8.99 19.66
CA ALA A 34 2.66 7.73 20.27
C ALA A 34 2.17 7.97 21.71
N THR A 35 1.03 7.35 22.07
CA THR A 35 0.40 7.50 23.38
C THR A 35 0.75 6.37 24.35
N GLY A 36 1.54 5.40 23.90
CA GLY A 36 1.98 4.24 24.67
C GLY A 36 3.07 3.44 23.98
N ALA A 37 3.22 2.18 24.37
CA ALA A 37 4.23 1.27 23.83
C ALA A 37 3.67 -0.10 23.42
N GLU A 38 2.35 -0.18 23.17
CA GLU A 38 1.68 -1.38 22.68
C GLU A 38 1.92 -1.55 21.16
N ASP A 39 1.46 -2.66 20.60
CA ASP A 39 1.61 -2.92 19.15
C ASP A 39 0.89 -1.88 18.28
N ALA A 40 -0.23 -1.32 18.78
CA ALA A 40 -0.95 -0.24 18.11
C ALA A 40 -0.16 1.08 18.06
N ASP A 41 0.85 1.26 18.91
CA ASP A 41 1.70 2.45 18.97
C ASP A 41 2.97 2.31 18.12
N LYS A 42 3.20 1.12 17.56
CA LYS A 42 4.43 0.73 16.86
C LYS A 42 4.19 0.49 15.37
N PRO A 43 4.06 1.54 14.57
CA PRO A 43 3.94 1.36 13.12
C PRO A 43 5.19 0.66 12.59
N ASN A 44 4.96 -0.31 11.67
CA ASN A 44 6.01 -1.20 11.22
C ASN A 44 5.76 -1.70 9.79
N LEU A 45 6.81 -2.26 9.19
CA LEU A 45 6.78 -2.93 7.90
C LEU A 45 7.01 -4.43 8.09
N THR A 46 6.05 -5.25 7.66
CA THR A 46 6.30 -6.68 7.48
C THR A 46 6.97 -6.89 6.13
N VAL A 47 8.18 -7.46 6.12
CA VAL A 47 9.00 -7.64 4.93
C VAL A 47 8.63 -8.92 4.20
N TYR A 48 8.38 -8.82 2.90
CA TYR A 48 8.17 -9.94 1.98
C TYR A 48 9.28 -9.91 0.93
N PRO A 49 10.35 -10.66 1.14
CA PRO A 49 11.53 -10.60 0.27
C PRO A 49 11.19 -11.12 -1.13
N ALA A 50 11.67 -10.41 -2.15
CA ALA A 50 11.65 -10.91 -3.51
C ALA A 50 12.50 -12.18 -3.61
N PRO A 51 12.23 -13.08 -4.60
CA PRO A 51 13.07 -14.24 -4.84
C PRO A 51 14.55 -13.84 -4.98
N GLU A 52 15.46 -14.60 -4.37
CA GLU A 52 16.89 -14.26 -4.32
C GLU A 52 17.52 -14.02 -5.69
N ARG A 53 17.03 -14.72 -6.72
CA ARG A 53 17.50 -14.61 -8.11
C ARG A 53 16.80 -13.51 -8.90
N SER A 54 15.89 -12.74 -8.29
CA SER A 54 15.25 -11.64 -8.99
C SER A 54 16.26 -10.57 -9.36
N ALA A 55 16.25 -10.18 -10.64
CA ALA A 55 16.99 -9.01 -11.14
C ALA A 55 16.19 -7.71 -10.93
N ILE A 56 14.90 -7.81 -10.61
CA ILE A 56 14.01 -6.66 -10.44
C ILE A 56 14.41 -5.87 -9.20
N ARG A 57 14.54 -4.55 -9.38
CA ARG A 57 14.98 -3.61 -8.33
C ARG A 57 13.86 -2.73 -7.82
N THR A 58 12.62 -3.13 -8.03
CA THR A 58 11.41 -2.41 -7.61
C THR A 58 10.95 -2.88 -6.25
N ALA A 59 10.48 -1.94 -5.44
CA ALA A 59 9.81 -2.21 -4.18
C ALA A 59 8.41 -1.59 -4.14
N VAL A 60 7.50 -2.22 -3.41
CA VAL A 60 6.15 -1.70 -3.17
C VAL A 60 5.80 -1.77 -1.69
N ILE A 61 5.37 -0.64 -1.14
CA ILE A 61 4.78 -0.54 0.20
C ILE A 61 3.27 -0.69 0.05
N VAL A 62 2.72 -1.72 0.68
CA VAL A 62 1.29 -2.05 0.63
C VAL A 62 0.60 -1.48 1.87
N CYS A 63 -0.44 -0.67 1.65
CA CYS A 63 -1.28 -0.06 2.67
C CYS A 63 -2.66 -0.73 2.63
N PRO A 64 -2.94 -1.70 3.52
CA PRO A 64 -4.26 -2.34 3.61
C PRO A 64 -5.37 -1.34 3.90
N GLY A 65 -6.58 -1.62 3.45
CA GLY A 65 -7.78 -0.86 3.82
C GLY A 65 -8.30 -1.23 5.21
N GLY A 66 -9.56 -0.83 5.45
CA GLY A 66 -10.25 -1.06 6.72
C GLY A 66 -10.81 0.21 7.34
N GLY A 67 -11.11 1.23 6.52
CA GLY A 67 -11.79 2.45 6.96
C GLY A 67 -11.04 3.27 8.00
N TYR A 68 -9.73 3.10 8.16
CA TYR A 68 -8.91 3.62 9.27
C TYR A 68 -9.32 3.10 10.67
N GLY A 69 -10.23 2.13 10.75
CA GLY A 69 -10.67 1.51 12.01
C GLY A 69 -10.07 0.13 12.26
N PHE A 70 -9.61 -0.54 11.20
CA PHE A 70 -8.86 -1.80 11.25
C PHE A 70 -7.94 -1.90 10.03
N LEU A 71 -7.16 -2.98 9.92
CA LEU A 71 -6.30 -3.26 8.77
C LEU A 71 -6.63 -4.64 8.18
N ALA A 72 -7.04 -4.66 6.91
CA ALA A 72 -7.36 -5.87 6.13
C ALA A 72 -6.07 -6.60 5.69
N LYS A 73 -5.26 -7.07 6.66
CA LYS A 73 -3.89 -7.54 6.47
C LYS A 73 -3.74 -8.80 5.62
N ASP A 74 -4.80 -9.60 5.47
CA ASP A 74 -4.75 -10.81 4.65
C ASP A 74 -4.92 -10.49 3.17
N HIS A 75 -6.16 -10.23 2.72
CA HIS A 75 -6.48 -10.10 1.29
C HIS A 75 -5.99 -8.78 0.65
N GLU A 76 -5.75 -7.74 1.43
CA GLU A 76 -5.17 -6.46 0.99
C GLU A 76 -3.73 -6.24 1.52
N GLY A 77 -3.15 -7.26 2.13
CA GLY A 77 -1.79 -7.25 2.67
C GLY A 77 -0.96 -8.45 2.21
N ASP A 78 -1.08 -9.58 2.91
CA ASP A 78 -0.28 -10.80 2.67
C ASP A 78 -0.43 -11.33 1.25
N GLN A 79 -1.66 -11.45 0.75
CA GLN A 79 -1.94 -11.96 -0.59
C GLN A 79 -1.34 -11.04 -1.67
N ILE A 80 -1.44 -9.73 -1.47
CA ILE A 80 -0.88 -8.72 -2.37
C ILE A 80 0.65 -8.81 -2.39
N ALA A 81 1.28 -8.88 -1.22
CA ALA A 81 2.73 -8.98 -1.12
C ALA A 81 3.27 -10.26 -1.77
N ARG A 82 2.56 -11.39 -1.63
CA ARG A 82 2.89 -12.64 -2.32
C ARG A 82 2.75 -12.53 -3.84
N TRP A 83 1.71 -11.84 -4.32
CA TRP A 83 1.53 -11.58 -5.74
C TRP A 83 2.69 -10.72 -6.29
N LEU A 84 3.08 -9.67 -5.59
CA LEU A 84 4.25 -8.85 -5.95
C LEU A 84 5.54 -9.68 -5.99
N ASN A 85 5.75 -10.56 -4.99
CA ASN A 85 6.89 -11.47 -4.98
C ASN A 85 6.88 -12.42 -6.18
N SER A 86 5.72 -12.88 -6.64
CA SER A 86 5.62 -13.74 -7.85
C SER A 86 6.09 -13.02 -9.12
N LEU A 87 6.04 -11.68 -9.13
CA LEU A 87 6.59 -10.83 -10.19
C LEU A 87 8.07 -10.45 -9.94
N GLY A 88 8.66 -10.88 -8.83
CA GLY A 88 10.04 -10.56 -8.46
C GLY A 88 10.20 -9.22 -7.75
N ILE A 89 9.12 -8.54 -7.38
CA ILE A 89 9.12 -7.25 -6.68
C ILE A 89 9.26 -7.47 -5.17
N GLN A 90 10.11 -6.68 -4.52
CA GLN A 90 10.22 -6.60 -3.06
C GLN A 90 8.95 -5.95 -2.50
N ALA A 91 8.29 -6.58 -1.52
CA ALA A 91 7.08 -6.03 -0.93
C ALA A 91 7.23 -5.79 0.58
N PHE A 92 6.54 -4.76 1.06
CA PHE A 92 6.48 -4.37 2.45
C PHE A 92 5.02 -4.08 2.80
N VAL A 93 4.45 -4.78 3.78
CA VAL A 93 3.09 -4.50 4.25
C VAL A 93 3.17 -3.56 5.45
N LEU A 94 2.58 -2.39 5.31
CA LEU A 94 2.59 -1.35 6.33
C LEU A 94 1.49 -1.60 7.37
N GLN A 95 1.89 -1.71 8.62
CA GLN A 95 1.02 -1.53 9.76
C GLN A 95 1.09 -0.06 10.17
N TYR A 96 0.13 0.75 9.75
CA TYR A 96 0.02 2.15 10.14
C TYR A 96 -0.95 2.31 11.31
N ARG A 97 -0.80 3.39 12.07
CA ARG A 97 -1.63 3.73 13.23
C ARG A 97 -3.04 4.15 12.78
N ILE A 98 -4.07 3.75 13.53
CA ILE A 98 -5.48 3.89 13.17
C ILE A 98 -6.35 4.31 14.35
N ALA A 99 -7.60 4.72 14.06
CA ALA A 99 -8.62 5.02 15.05
C ALA A 99 -8.98 3.77 15.90
N PRO A 100 -9.57 3.97 17.08
CA PRO A 100 -9.89 5.27 17.69
C PRO A 100 -8.71 5.94 18.38
N ARG A 101 -7.55 5.26 18.44
CA ARG A 101 -6.37 5.72 19.20
C ARG A 101 -5.59 6.80 18.44
N TYR A 102 -5.59 6.74 17.11
CA TYR A 102 -4.84 7.64 16.25
C TYR A 102 -5.67 8.17 15.08
N HIS A 103 -5.63 9.48 14.92
CA HIS A 103 -6.21 10.21 13.81
C HIS A 103 -5.10 10.87 12.98
N HIS A 104 -5.48 11.63 11.97
CA HIS A 104 -4.52 12.47 11.25
C HIS A 104 -3.73 13.36 12.23
N PRO A 105 -2.42 13.50 12.08
CA PRO A 105 -1.58 13.10 10.93
C PRO A 105 -0.89 11.72 11.11
N ALA A 106 -1.17 10.94 12.16
CA ALA A 106 -0.40 9.74 12.48
C ALA A 106 -0.30 8.73 11.32
N PRO A 107 -1.39 8.34 10.62
CA PRO A 107 -1.30 7.42 9.49
C PRO A 107 -0.40 7.95 8.36
N LEU A 108 -0.49 9.26 8.04
CA LEU A 108 0.33 9.88 7.00
C LEU A 108 1.82 9.89 7.37
N LEU A 109 2.14 10.23 8.61
CA LEU A 109 3.52 10.18 9.11
C LEU A 109 4.11 8.77 8.99
N ASP A 110 3.29 7.74 9.27
CA ASP A 110 3.70 6.34 9.16
C ASP A 110 3.98 5.95 7.70
N ALA A 111 3.12 6.33 6.76
CA ALA A 111 3.31 6.07 5.34
C ALA A 111 4.53 6.81 4.76
N GLN A 112 4.70 8.09 5.11
CA GLN A 112 5.86 8.88 4.69
C GLN A 112 7.16 8.29 5.27
N ARG A 113 7.16 7.90 6.53
CA ARG A 113 8.32 7.25 7.17
C ARG A 113 8.63 5.89 6.54
N ALA A 114 7.60 5.11 6.18
CA ALA A 114 7.78 3.83 5.49
C ALA A 114 8.49 4.02 4.14
N ILE A 115 8.11 5.03 3.35
CA ILE A 115 8.75 5.34 2.06
C ILE A 115 10.22 5.74 2.29
N ARG A 116 10.49 6.63 3.25
CA ARG A 116 11.86 7.03 3.61
C ARG A 116 12.69 5.86 4.10
N PHE A 117 12.12 5.02 4.97
CA PHE A 117 12.79 3.83 5.51
C PHE A 117 13.23 2.89 4.39
N VAL A 118 12.32 2.54 3.47
CA VAL A 118 12.62 1.66 2.35
C VAL A 118 13.68 2.29 1.42
N ARG A 119 13.65 3.60 1.23
CA ARG A 119 14.62 4.33 0.40
C ARG A 119 16.00 4.37 1.04
N ALA A 120 16.10 4.68 2.34
CA ALA A 120 17.35 4.69 3.08
C ALA A 120 18.03 3.30 3.14
N HIS A 121 17.23 2.23 3.16
CA HIS A 121 17.72 0.84 3.20
C HIS A 121 17.68 0.15 1.83
N ALA A 122 17.63 0.92 0.74
CA ALA A 122 17.49 0.36 -0.61
C ALA A 122 18.59 -0.65 -0.95
N ALA A 123 19.83 -0.39 -0.54
CA ALA A 123 20.96 -1.30 -0.73
C ALA A 123 20.78 -2.64 0.01
N ASP A 124 20.31 -2.60 1.25
CA ASP A 124 20.10 -3.78 2.10
C ASP A 124 19.06 -4.73 1.50
N TYR A 125 18.03 -4.16 0.85
CA TYR A 125 16.96 -4.90 0.17
C TYR A 125 17.24 -5.15 -1.32
N ARG A 126 18.40 -4.74 -1.84
CA ARG A 126 18.78 -4.88 -3.25
C ARG A 126 17.78 -4.26 -4.22
N ILE A 127 17.20 -3.13 -3.85
CA ILE A 127 16.25 -2.35 -4.66
C ILE A 127 16.88 -1.03 -5.13
N SER A 128 16.24 -0.40 -6.11
CA SER A 128 16.60 0.95 -6.54
C SER A 128 15.89 2.00 -5.67
N PRO A 129 16.58 3.01 -5.12
CA PRO A 129 15.94 4.07 -4.34
C PRO A 129 14.98 4.96 -5.16
N SER A 130 14.99 4.82 -6.50
CA SER A 130 14.12 5.51 -7.45
C SER A 130 13.02 4.62 -8.04
N ARG A 131 12.76 3.45 -7.45
CA ARG A 131 11.73 2.50 -7.89
C ARG A 131 10.91 1.98 -6.70
N ILE A 132 10.45 2.90 -5.84
CA ILE A 132 9.69 2.60 -4.64
C ILE A 132 8.25 3.10 -4.84
N GLY A 133 7.31 2.16 -5.00
CA GLY A 133 5.90 2.45 -5.12
C GLY A 133 5.14 2.32 -3.81
N ILE A 134 3.95 2.92 -3.79
CA ILE A 134 2.97 2.73 -2.73
C ILE A 134 1.69 2.17 -3.33
N TRP A 135 1.12 1.15 -2.71
CA TRP A 135 -0.13 0.52 -3.14
C TRP A 135 -1.14 0.55 -2.00
N GLY A 136 -2.25 1.24 -2.21
CA GLY A 136 -3.30 1.35 -1.21
C GLY A 136 -4.64 0.80 -1.68
N PHE A 137 -5.39 0.26 -0.73
CA PHE A 137 -6.72 -0.31 -0.90
C PHE A 137 -7.73 0.46 -0.05
N SER A 138 -8.89 0.85 -0.59
CA SER A 138 -9.94 1.49 0.18
C SER A 138 -9.41 2.72 0.98
N ALA A 139 -9.54 2.74 2.30
CA ALA A 139 -8.92 3.76 3.16
C ALA A 139 -7.38 3.76 3.07
N GLY A 140 -6.73 2.61 2.85
CA GLY A 140 -5.30 2.54 2.52
C GLY A 140 -4.98 3.20 1.17
N GLY A 141 -5.94 3.21 0.23
CA GLY A 141 -5.86 3.97 -1.01
C GLY A 141 -5.91 5.48 -0.78
N HIS A 142 -6.73 5.93 0.20
CA HIS A 142 -6.69 7.31 0.66
C HIS A 142 -5.30 7.65 1.25
N LEU A 143 -4.78 6.81 2.13
CA LEU A 143 -3.45 7.00 2.71
C LEU A 143 -2.35 7.05 1.65
N ALA A 144 -2.37 6.14 0.67
CA ALA A 144 -1.40 6.10 -0.41
C ALA A 144 -1.47 7.34 -1.31
N SER A 145 -2.69 7.79 -1.68
CA SER A 145 -2.88 9.01 -2.46
C SER A 145 -2.51 10.27 -1.66
N THR A 146 -2.77 10.30 -0.34
CA THR A 146 -2.32 11.38 0.53
C THR A 146 -0.78 11.43 0.58
N ALA A 147 -0.11 10.28 0.74
CA ALA A 147 1.37 10.24 0.70
C ALA A 147 1.92 10.69 -0.67
N GLY A 148 1.21 10.41 -1.77
CA GLY A 148 1.60 10.82 -3.12
C GLY A 148 1.27 12.26 -3.50
N THR A 149 0.48 12.98 -2.69
CA THR A 149 0.13 14.39 -2.91
C THR A 149 0.73 15.33 -1.86
N HIS A 150 1.11 14.81 -0.67
CA HIS A 150 1.63 15.56 0.47
C HIS A 150 3.05 15.12 0.87
N PHE A 151 3.87 14.80 -0.11
CA PHE A 151 5.26 14.41 0.11
C PHE A 151 6.18 15.63 0.30
N ASP A 152 7.38 15.35 0.81
CA ASP A 152 8.49 16.31 0.86
C ASP A 152 9.81 15.66 0.40
N ALA A 153 10.81 16.50 0.20
CA ALA A 153 12.13 16.11 -0.29
C ALA A 153 13.03 15.48 0.81
N GLY A 154 12.57 15.42 2.06
CA GLY A 154 13.38 15.09 3.22
C GLY A 154 14.13 16.30 3.78
N ASN A 155 14.71 16.11 4.96
CA ASN A 155 15.51 17.14 5.64
C ASN A 155 16.98 16.71 5.68
N ALA A 156 17.81 17.27 4.80
CA ALA A 156 19.24 16.95 4.72
C ALA A 156 20.01 17.15 6.04
N GLY A 157 19.50 18.04 6.93
CA GLY A 157 20.08 18.31 8.25
C GLY A 157 19.54 17.44 9.38
N ALA A 158 18.61 16.51 9.09
CA ALA A 158 18.03 15.64 10.12
C ALA A 158 19.11 14.76 10.79
N ALA A 159 18.98 14.58 12.12
CA ALA A 159 19.85 13.70 12.88
C ALA A 159 19.65 12.24 12.47
N ASP A 160 18.39 11.81 12.27
CA ASP A 160 18.06 10.48 11.75
C ASP A 160 18.30 10.45 10.23
N PRO A 161 19.18 9.57 9.73
CA PRO A 161 19.43 9.43 8.28
C PRO A 161 18.19 9.14 7.45
N ILE A 162 17.21 8.43 8.01
CA ILE A 162 15.97 8.08 7.31
C ILE A 162 15.16 9.36 6.98
N ASP A 163 15.16 10.36 7.86
CA ASP A 163 14.43 11.60 7.63
C ASP A 163 15.11 12.55 6.62
N ARG A 164 16.32 12.20 6.16
CA ARG A 164 16.99 12.88 5.04
C ARG A 164 16.45 12.48 3.68
N GLU A 165 15.80 11.32 3.61
CA GLU A 165 15.24 10.78 2.36
C GLU A 165 13.91 11.44 2.00
N SER A 166 13.61 11.52 0.71
CA SER A 166 12.30 11.97 0.22
C SER A 166 11.19 10.98 0.60
N SER A 167 10.04 11.53 1.02
CA SER A 167 8.82 10.75 1.24
C SER A 167 7.97 10.56 -0.02
N ARG A 168 8.39 11.08 -1.18
CA ARG A 168 7.66 10.94 -2.43
C ARG A 168 7.76 9.50 -2.95
N PRO A 169 6.67 8.76 -3.15
CA PRO A 169 6.71 7.48 -3.87
C PRO A 169 7.03 7.73 -5.35
N ASP A 170 7.67 6.75 -6.02
CA ASP A 170 8.02 6.90 -7.43
C ASP A 170 6.84 6.55 -8.34
N PHE A 171 5.88 5.77 -7.85
CA PHE A 171 4.60 5.47 -8.49
C PHE A 171 3.55 5.08 -7.45
N MET A 172 2.26 5.14 -7.85
CA MET A 172 1.14 4.76 -7.00
C MET A 172 0.26 3.70 -7.67
N ILE A 173 -0.29 2.80 -6.86
CA ILE A 173 -1.33 1.84 -7.24
C ILE A 173 -2.48 2.03 -6.26
N LEU A 174 -3.67 2.33 -6.77
CA LEU A 174 -4.85 2.64 -5.97
C LEU A 174 -5.99 1.70 -6.36
N ALA A 175 -6.34 0.79 -5.46
CA ALA A 175 -7.44 -0.15 -5.66
C ALA A 175 -8.68 0.31 -4.88
N TYR A 176 -9.77 0.58 -5.59
CA TYR A 176 -11.03 1.10 -5.04
C TYR A 176 -10.82 2.13 -3.91
N PRO A 177 -9.99 3.16 -4.16
CA PRO A 177 -9.53 4.06 -3.13
C PRO A 177 -10.65 4.99 -2.64
N VAL A 178 -10.67 5.29 -1.35
CA VAL A 178 -11.26 6.52 -0.85
C VAL A 178 -10.37 7.67 -1.31
N ILE A 179 -10.94 8.76 -1.78
CA ILE A 179 -10.20 9.93 -2.33
C ILE A 179 -10.74 11.24 -1.78
N SER A 180 -12.05 11.48 -1.96
CA SER A 180 -12.69 12.76 -1.63
C SER A 180 -13.41 12.72 -0.30
N PHE A 181 -13.26 13.79 0.47
CA PHE A 181 -14.04 14.05 1.67
C PHE A 181 -14.98 15.27 1.52
N THR A 182 -15.01 15.90 0.33
CA THR A 182 -15.80 17.11 0.04
C THR A 182 -16.96 16.87 -0.93
N THR A 183 -17.15 15.65 -1.41
CA THR A 183 -18.17 15.31 -2.41
C THR A 183 -19.25 14.38 -1.85
N PRO A 184 -20.39 14.20 -2.55
CA PRO A 184 -21.40 13.20 -2.19
C PRO A 184 -20.87 11.74 -2.19
N TYR A 185 -19.71 11.49 -2.78
CA TYR A 185 -19.06 10.17 -2.87
C TYR A 185 -18.14 9.86 -1.70
N THR A 186 -18.15 10.70 -0.67
CA THR A 186 -17.34 10.55 0.55
C THR A 186 -17.66 9.25 1.28
N HIS A 187 -16.64 8.43 1.57
CA HIS A 187 -16.77 7.34 2.52
C HIS A 187 -16.71 7.92 3.94
N THR A 188 -17.88 8.25 4.51
CA THR A 188 -18.00 8.95 5.80
C THR A 188 -17.33 8.24 6.96
N GLY A 189 -17.34 6.89 6.98
CA GLY A 189 -16.66 6.10 8.00
C GLY A 189 -15.14 6.30 8.00
N SER A 190 -14.51 6.35 6.83
CA SER A 190 -13.07 6.65 6.73
C SER A 190 -12.75 8.09 7.15
N MET A 191 -13.57 9.05 6.74
CA MET A 191 -13.41 10.45 7.14
C MET A 191 -13.52 10.60 8.66
N HIS A 192 -14.55 10.04 9.28
CA HIS A 192 -14.75 10.05 10.73
C HIS A 192 -13.58 9.41 11.49
N ASN A 193 -13.15 8.21 11.09
CA ASN A 193 -12.04 7.53 11.74
C ASN A 193 -10.72 8.28 11.59
N LEU A 194 -10.50 8.93 10.45
CA LEU A 194 -9.25 9.69 10.22
C LEU A 194 -9.25 11.05 10.89
N LEU A 195 -10.39 11.76 10.92
CA LEU A 195 -10.48 13.17 11.30
C LEU A 195 -11.26 13.44 12.60
N GLY A 196 -11.95 12.42 13.15
CA GLY A 196 -12.84 12.56 14.30
C GLY A 196 -14.24 13.05 13.92
N ASP A 197 -15.07 13.33 14.96
CA ASP A 197 -16.51 13.63 14.81
C ASP A 197 -16.80 15.00 14.18
N ASN A 198 -15.97 15.99 14.43
CA ASN A 198 -16.14 17.36 13.99
C ASN A 198 -14.88 17.86 13.28
N PRO A 199 -14.58 17.36 12.07
CA PRO A 199 -13.36 17.72 11.38
C PRO A 199 -13.36 19.20 10.94
N ASP A 200 -12.19 19.85 11.03
CA ASP A 200 -11.99 21.17 10.46
C ASP A 200 -12.25 21.12 8.93
N PRO A 201 -13.15 21.95 8.39
CA PRO A 201 -13.41 22.01 6.96
C PRO A 201 -12.16 22.25 6.08
N ALA A 202 -11.19 23.01 6.60
CA ALA A 202 -9.92 23.20 5.91
C ALA A 202 -9.13 21.89 5.81
N LEU A 203 -9.11 21.09 6.88
CA LEU A 203 -8.46 19.77 6.89
C LEU A 203 -9.19 18.77 5.99
N VAL A 204 -10.52 18.79 5.99
CA VAL A 204 -11.35 17.99 5.05
C VAL A 204 -10.97 18.30 3.61
N SER A 205 -10.81 19.58 3.26
CA SER A 205 -10.40 20.00 1.92
C SER A 205 -8.97 19.60 1.58
N ILE A 206 -8.03 19.75 2.54
CA ILE A 206 -6.62 19.36 2.36
C ILE A 206 -6.49 17.85 2.14
N LEU A 207 -7.33 17.04 2.80
CA LEU A 207 -7.32 15.59 2.69
C LEU A 207 -8.33 15.04 1.66
N SER A 208 -8.90 15.90 0.82
CA SER A 208 -9.56 15.53 -0.44
C SER A 208 -8.51 15.52 -1.54
N ASN A 209 -7.96 14.31 -1.79
CA ASN A 209 -6.70 14.16 -2.53
C ASN A 209 -6.80 14.56 -4.01
N GLU A 210 -8.00 14.53 -4.62
CA GLU A 210 -8.23 15.04 -5.97
C GLU A 210 -7.96 16.55 -6.10
N LEU A 211 -8.07 17.28 -4.99
CA LEU A 211 -7.80 18.72 -4.95
C LEU A 211 -6.32 19.05 -4.76
N GLN A 212 -5.49 18.05 -4.39
CA GLN A 212 -4.08 18.21 -4.04
C GLN A 212 -3.12 17.74 -5.14
N VAL A 213 -3.64 17.26 -6.26
CA VAL A 213 -2.82 16.76 -7.38
C VAL A 213 -2.04 17.90 -8.02
N THR A 214 -0.74 17.69 -8.20
CA THR A 214 0.18 18.60 -8.89
C THR A 214 0.95 17.86 -9.99
N ALA A 215 1.73 18.55 -10.79
CA ALA A 215 2.59 17.94 -11.80
C ALA A 215 3.68 17.04 -11.20
N GLN A 216 3.98 17.16 -9.91
CA GLN A 216 4.91 16.29 -9.19
C GLN A 216 4.25 15.05 -8.58
N THR A 217 2.92 14.94 -8.61
CA THR A 217 2.22 13.72 -8.17
C THR A 217 2.71 12.51 -8.98
N PRO A 218 2.99 11.36 -8.35
CA PRO A 218 3.54 10.21 -9.05
C PRO A 218 2.62 9.63 -10.12
N PRO A 219 3.15 8.98 -11.17
CA PRO A 219 2.36 8.15 -12.09
C PRO A 219 1.50 7.15 -11.33
N THR A 220 0.25 6.98 -11.75
CA THR A 220 -0.76 6.25 -10.96
C THR A 220 -1.52 5.24 -11.80
N PHE A 221 -1.68 4.02 -11.26
CA PHE A 221 -2.63 3.02 -11.73
C PHE A 221 -3.85 2.98 -10.80
N LEU A 222 -5.07 2.95 -11.36
CA LEU A 222 -6.31 2.89 -10.59
C LEU A 222 -7.16 1.68 -11.04
N PHE A 223 -7.77 1.02 -10.05
CA PHE A 223 -8.72 -0.06 -10.25
C PHE A 223 -9.97 0.15 -9.39
N HIS A 224 -11.15 -0.06 -9.99
CA HIS A 224 -12.44 0.06 -9.29
C HIS A 224 -13.52 -0.83 -9.93
N THR A 225 -14.70 -0.92 -9.29
CA THR A 225 -15.89 -1.58 -9.83
C THR A 225 -17.12 -0.65 -9.70
N ASN A 226 -18.07 -0.72 -10.66
CA ASN A 226 -19.29 0.10 -10.60
C ASN A 226 -20.26 -0.33 -9.50
N GLU A 227 -20.23 -1.61 -9.10
CA GLU A 227 -21.09 -2.14 -8.05
C GLU A 227 -20.54 -1.92 -6.65
N ASP A 228 -19.42 -1.18 -6.52
CA ASP A 228 -18.88 -0.80 -5.22
C ASP A 228 -19.78 0.22 -4.52
N ASN A 229 -20.65 -0.28 -3.64
CA ASN A 229 -21.57 0.54 -2.84
C ASN A 229 -20.91 1.06 -1.53
N GLY A 230 -19.73 0.60 -1.18
CA GLY A 230 -18.97 1.04 0.00
C GLY A 230 -18.18 2.31 -0.29
N VAL A 231 -17.42 2.31 -1.38
CA VAL A 231 -16.67 3.47 -1.88
C VAL A 231 -17.04 3.67 -3.35
N PRO A 232 -17.87 4.67 -3.68
CA PRO A 232 -18.31 4.90 -5.07
C PRO A 232 -17.13 5.11 -6.03
N PRO A 233 -17.17 4.52 -7.27
CA PRO A 233 -16.07 4.60 -8.24
C PRO A 233 -15.74 6.03 -8.68
N GLU A 234 -16.62 6.98 -8.44
CA GLU A 234 -16.37 8.40 -8.66
C GLU A 234 -15.14 8.90 -7.90
N ASN A 235 -14.77 8.29 -6.76
CA ASN A 235 -13.51 8.58 -6.08
C ASN A 235 -12.31 8.37 -7.03
N SER A 236 -12.23 7.22 -7.70
CA SER A 236 -11.18 6.95 -8.69
C SER A 236 -11.27 7.88 -9.89
N VAL A 237 -12.47 8.16 -10.39
CA VAL A 237 -12.70 9.05 -11.54
C VAL A 237 -12.22 10.47 -11.24
N LEU A 238 -12.58 11.02 -10.08
CA LEU A 238 -12.16 12.37 -9.66
C LEU A 238 -10.62 12.48 -9.60
N PHE A 239 -9.97 11.51 -9.00
CA PHE A 239 -8.50 11.50 -8.90
C PHE A 239 -7.84 11.35 -10.29
N TYR A 240 -8.36 10.46 -11.13
CA TYR A 240 -7.90 10.29 -12.50
C TYR A 240 -8.01 11.59 -13.34
N LEU A 241 -9.14 12.29 -13.24
CA LEU A 241 -9.32 13.56 -13.93
C LEU A 241 -8.36 14.64 -13.43
N ALA A 242 -8.09 14.68 -12.11
CA ALA A 242 -7.10 15.59 -11.53
C ALA A 242 -5.68 15.28 -12.02
N LEU A 243 -5.28 13.99 -12.05
CA LEU A 243 -3.99 13.55 -12.61
C LEU A 243 -3.84 13.97 -14.06
N ARG A 244 -4.87 13.73 -14.89
CA ARG A 244 -4.86 14.14 -16.31
C ARG A 244 -4.73 15.65 -16.49
N LYS A 245 -5.46 16.44 -15.68
CA LYS A 245 -5.38 17.91 -15.69
C LYS A 245 -3.98 18.41 -15.35
N ALA A 246 -3.29 17.71 -14.42
CA ALA A 246 -1.92 18.04 -14.01
C ALA A 246 -0.84 17.50 -14.94
N GLY A 247 -1.19 16.77 -16.01
CA GLY A 247 -0.25 16.15 -16.95
C GLY A 247 0.47 14.93 -16.37
N VAL A 248 -0.05 14.35 -15.28
CA VAL A 248 0.53 13.14 -14.65
C VAL A 248 0.06 11.90 -15.42
N PRO A 249 0.96 10.98 -15.80
CA PRO A 249 0.58 9.73 -16.42
C PRO A 249 -0.30 8.89 -15.51
N ALA A 250 -1.47 8.48 -15.99
CA ALA A 250 -2.41 7.67 -15.23
C ALA A 250 -3.11 6.63 -16.12
N GLU A 251 -3.37 5.45 -15.57
CA GLU A 251 -4.17 4.40 -16.18
C GLU A 251 -5.25 3.99 -15.19
N MET A 252 -6.50 3.79 -15.68
CA MET A 252 -7.65 3.45 -14.86
C MET A 252 -8.48 2.37 -15.50
N HIS A 253 -8.86 1.36 -14.71
CA HIS A 253 -9.77 0.29 -15.10
C HIS A 253 -10.96 0.24 -14.15
N ILE A 254 -12.17 0.37 -14.69
CA ILE A 254 -13.43 0.22 -13.96
C ILE A 254 -14.19 -0.96 -14.55
N TYR A 255 -14.43 -1.97 -13.72
CA TYR A 255 -15.22 -3.13 -14.09
C TYR A 255 -16.69 -2.90 -13.75
N GLU A 256 -17.61 -3.50 -14.56
CA GLU A 256 -19.04 -3.35 -14.32
C GLU A 256 -19.45 -3.94 -12.97
N ARG A 257 -18.95 -5.14 -12.65
CA ARG A 257 -19.38 -5.93 -11.48
C ARG A 257 -18.26 -6.09 -10.47
N GLY A 258 -18.67 -6.21 -9.22
CA GLY A 258 -17.80 -6.54 -8.10
C GLY A 258 -18.10 -5.67 -6.86
N PRO A 259 -18.12 -6.27 -5.66
CA PRO A 259 -18.31 -5.54 -4.42
C PRO A 259 -17.05 -4.78 -4.01
N HIS A 260 -17.14 -3.96 -2.96
CA HIS A 260 -16.00 -3.36 -2.30
C HIS A 260 -15.05 -4.41 -1.69
N GLY A 261 -13.74 -4.13 -1.64
CA GLY A 261 -12.79 -4.94 -0.88
C GLY A 261 -12.38 -6.26 -1.53
N VAL A 262 -12.38 -6.35 -2.84
CA VAL A 262 -12.14 -7.62 -3.57
C VAL A 262 -10.68 -8.10 -3.55
N GLY A 263 -9.73 -7.29 -3.15
CA GLY A 263 -8.29 -7.64 -3.22
C GLY A 263 -7.90 -8.04 -4.64
N LEU A 264 -7.24 -9.20 -4.81
CA LEU A 264 -6.90 -9.75 -6.13
C LEU A 264 -8.10 -10.39 -6.86
N ALA A 265 -9.26 -10.48 -6.21
CA ALA A 265 -10.47 -11.12 -6.75
C ALA A 265 -10.24 -12.54 -7.30
N SER A 266 -9.39 -13.35 -6.66
CA SER A 266 -8.88 -14.63 -7.18
C SER A 266 -9.97 -15.69 -7.47
N THR A 267 -11.19 -15.52 -6.95
CA THR A 267 -12.34 -16.40 -7.16
C THR A 267 -13.22 -15.98 -8.34
N ASP A 268 -13.01 -14.81 -8.93
CA ASP A 268 -13.72 -14.27 -10.08
C ASP A 268 -12.75 -14.06 -11.25
N ALA A 269 -12.83 -14.92 -12.26
CA ALA A 269 -11.88 -14.91 -13.38
C ALA A 269 -11.91 -13.63 -14.22
N VAL A 270 -13.09 -12.95 -14.31
CA VAL A 270 -13.21 -11.68 -15.04
C VAL A 270 -12.56 -10.59 -14.23
N LEU A 271 -12.95 -10.45 -12.96
CA LEU A 271 -12.46 -9.41 -12.08
C LEU A 271 -10.98 -9.56 -11.76
N ALA A 272 -10.48 -10.81 -11.54
CA ALA A 272 -9.07 -11.09 -11.30
C ALA A 272 -8.14 -10.63 -12.45
N SER A 273 -8.68 -10.42 -13.66
CA SER A 273 -7.90 -9.93 -14.80
C SER A 273 -7.31 -8.53 -14.59
N TRP A 274 -7.81 -7.75 -13.64
CA TRP A 274 -7.27 -6.43 -13.31
C TRP A 274 -5.80 -6.48 -12.86
N ALA A 275 -5.42 -7.54 -12.13
CA ALA A 275 -4.04 -7.74 -11.71
C ALA A 275 -3.09 -7.94 -12.90
N GLY A 276 -3.58 -8.57 -14.00
CA GLY A 276 -2.87 -8.65 -15.26
C GLY A 276 -2.65 -7.28 -15.92
N ARG A 277 -3.66 -6.41 -15.89
CA ARG A 277 -3.52 -5.03 -16.41
C ARG A 277 -2.50 -4.23 -15.59
N LEU A 278 -2.51 -4.40 -14.27
CA LEU A 278 -1.50 -3.80 -13.41
C LEU A 278 -0.08 -4.31 -13.76
N LYS A 279 0.09 -5.63 -13.98
CA LYS A 279 1.37 -6.18 -14.41
C LYS A 279 1.85 -5.53 -15.72
N ASP A 280 0.98 -5.44 -16.73
CA ASP A 280 1.31 -4.80 -18.02
C ASP A 280 1.73 -3.34 -17.82
N TRP A 281 1.03 -2.58 -16.96
CA TRP A 281 1.36 -1.20 -16.63
C TRP A 281 2.75 -1.08 -15.95
N LEU A 282 3.07 -1.98 -15.01
CA LEU A 282 4.38 -2.04 -14.36
C LEU A 282 5.49 -2.35 -15.39
N GLU A 283 5.22 -3.24 -16.34
CA GLU A 283 6.17 -3.62 -17.41
C GLU A 283 6.44 -2.46 -18.37
N ILE A 284 5.39 -1.78 -18.87
CA ILE A 284 5.49 -0.59 -19.74
C ILE A 284 6.29 0.51 -19.06
N ARG A 285 6.24 0.64 -17.75
CA ARG A 285 7.01 1.62 -16.96
C ARG A 285 8.44 1.17 -16.63
N GLY A 286 8.87 0.00 -17.08
CA GLY A 286 10.19 -0.53 -16.78
C GLY A 286 10.38 -0.92 -15.31
N LEU A 287 9.29 -1.17 -14.59
CA LEU A 287 9.31 -1.54 -13.17
C LEU A 287 9.49 -3.04 -12.94
N LEU A 288 9.43 -3.85 -14.01
CA LEU A 288 9.69 -5.30 -14.01
C LEU A 288 11.03 -5.66 -14.72
N GLN A 289 12.01 -4.75 -14.67
CA GLN A 289 13.33 -4.94 -15.30
C GLN A 289 14.45 -4.80 -14.28
#